data_007c645f0941998d5cb76386574ac63c
#
_entry.id   007c645f0941998d5cb76386574ac63c
#
_cell.length_a   1.000
_cell.length_b   1.000
_cell.length_c   1.000
_cell.angle_alpha   90.00
_cell.angle_beta   90.00
_cell.angle_gamma   90.00
#
_symmetry.space_group_name_H-M   'P 1'
#
loop_
_entity.id
_entity.type
_entity.pdbx_description
1 polymer ?
#
loop_
_entity_poly.entity_id
_entity_poly.type
_entity_poly.pdbx_seq_one_letter_code
_entity_poly.pdbx_strand_id
1 'polypeptide(L)'
;MPEKSTRQKPTLYFATVLHCIGDPWISGAAALQVIDDGYLKVVNGLVDSIGAESDLTHDDLSSCNQVDYRGNYIVPGFVDGHLHYPQIGVIGSYGEQLIEWLQKYAFPAEAKFSDPAHATSAADFFIQQLLRNGTTSALVYATVHKQSVDALFSKASAVKMRLATGKVMMDRNCPENLRDTAESGYEDSQALIDKWHGKGRLSYAVTPRFAPTSTEEQLEFTSKLFNDNDGVYLQSHVAENKAEVEWVADLFPWSRSYLDIYDHYGLLGERAVYGHCIYLDDTDLTRMSDSGTIAAFCPTSNLFLGSGLFDLVGARDRNIKTVLATDVGGGTSFSMLRTADEAYKVTQLAGNTVTPLQLFYELTLGGATALSINRQVGNFVTGKEADFVVLDPNATEILSYRVDNAQSIEEVLFAFLILGDDRCTLATHLMGEAAYNRTDAH
;
A
#
# COMPACT_ATOMS: atom_id res chain seq x y z
N MET A 1 15.67 -6.51 38.65
CA MET A 1 15.77 -5.05 38.51
C MET A 1 15.21 -4.73 37.14
N PRO A 2 14.26 -3.82 36.97
CA PRO A 2 13.83 -3.44 35.64
C PRO A 2 14.99 -2.73 34.93
N GLU A 3 15.33 -3.20 33.73
CA GLU A 3 16.28 -2.54 32.85
C GLU A 3 15.87 -1.07 32.71
N LYS A 4 16.79 -0.16 33.01
CA LYS A 4 16.64 1.26 32.70
C LYS A 4 16.54 1.38 31.18
N SER A 5 15.32 1.53 30.65
CA SER A 5 15.12 2.01 29.30
C SER A 5 15.95 3.29 29.15
N THR A 6 17.05 3.19 28.42
CA THR A 6 17.80 4.39 27.98
C THR A 6 16.85 5.14 27.04
N ARG A 7 16.24 6.23 27.53
CA ARG A 7 15.45 7.12 26.66
C ARG A 7 16.36 7.54 25.52
N GLN A 8 15.99 7.16 24.32
CA GLN A 8 16.67 7.66 23.12
C GLN A 8 16.61 9.18 23.11
N LYS A 9 17.73 9.84 22.78
CA LYS A 9 17.79 11.29 22.64
C LYS A 9 16.86 11.70 21.51
N PRO A 10 16.00 12.73 21.67
CA PRO A 10 15.17 13.24 20.59
C PRO A 10 16.00 13.56 19.34
N THR A 11 15.39 13.46 18.17
CA THR A 11 16.05 13.79 16.90
C THR A 11 15.27 14.86 16.17
N LEU A 12 15.95 15.89 15.69
CA LEU A 12 15.44 16.92 14.79
C LEU A 12 15.93 16.62 13.38
N TYR A 13 14.99 16.61 12.44
CA TYR A 13 15.25 16.47 11.00
C TYR A 13 14.90 17.81 10.34
N PHE A 14 15.83 18.42 9.63
CA PHE A 14 15.68 19.73 8.98
C PHE A 14 15.44 19.57 7.50
N ALA A 15 14.34 20.08 6.97
CA ALA A 15 13.98 20.09 5.55
C ALA A 15 12.75 20.98 5.32
N THR A 16 12.31 21.17 4.09
CA THR A 16 10.93 21.57 3.83
C THR A 16 9.99 20.41 4.20
N VAL A 17 9.04 20.65 5.12
CA VAL A 17 8.11 19.62 5.59
C VAL A 17 6.75 19.80 4.93
N LEU A 18 6.27 18.74 4.27
CA LEU A 18 4.96 18.72 3.59
C LEU A 18 4.10 17.58 4.10
N HIS A 19 2.84 17.86 4.45
CA HIS A 19 1.86 16.81 4.70
C HIS A 19 0.43 17.30 4.54
N CYS A 20 -0.50 16.37 4.29
CA CYS A 20 -1.93 16.67 4.32
C CYS A 20 -2.43 16.72 5.78
N ILE A 21 -3.16 17.79 6.13
CA ILE A 21 -3.85 17.94 7.41
C ILE A 21 -5.34 17.63 7.29
N GLY A 22 -5.85 17.46 6.09
CA GLY A 22 -7.24 17.14 5.75
C GLY A 22 -7.36 16.45 4.40
N ASP A 23 -8.60 16.26 3.96
CA ASP A 23 -8.92 15.69 2.65
C ASP A 23 -9.02 16.78 1.58
N PRO A 24 -8.14 16.81 0.55
CA PRO A 24 -8.17 17.82 -0.50
C PRO A 24 -9.34 17.67 -1.48
N TRP A 25 -9.99 16.51 -1.52
CA TRP A 25 -11.25 16.36 -2.28
C TRP A 25 -12.39 17.20 -1.69
N ILE A 26 -12.28 17.54 -0.39
CA ILE A 26 -13.26 18.35 0.35
C ILE A 26 -12.79 19.80 0.51
N SER A 27 -11.54 20.00 0.94
CA SER A 27 -11.02 21.32 1.37
C SER A 27 -10.00 21.94 0.40
N GLY A 28 -9.70 21.26 -0.73
CA GLY A 28 -8.76 21.77 -1.72
C GLY A 28 -7.38 22.07 -1.13
N ALA A 29 -6.78 23.18 -1.53
CA ALA A 29 -5.44 23.60 -1.09
C ALA A 29 -5.30 23.77 0.44
N ALA A 30 -6.39 24.05 1.16
CA ALA A 30 -6.37 24.18 2.62
C ALA A 30 -6.04 22.85 3.34
N ALA A 31 -6.09 21.71 2.61
CA ALA A 31 -5.69 20.43 3.14
C ALA A 31 -4.18 20.24 3.26
N LEU A 32 -3.35 21.06 2.60
CA LEU A 32 -1.89 20.96 2.63
C LEU A 32 -1.29 21.90 3.66
N GLN A 33 -0.38 21.37 4.49
CA GLN A 33 0.53 22.17 5.30
C GLN A 33 1.94 22.05 4.71
N VAL A 34 2.58 23.21 4.52
CA VAL A 34 3.96 23.36 4.07
C VAL A 34 4.71 24.18 5.08
N ILE A 35 5.89 23.73 5.48
CA ILE A 35 6.78 24.45 6.39
C ILE A 35 8.14 24.54 5.71
N ASP A 36 8.41 25.68 5.08
CA ASP A 36 9.71 26.00 4.53
C ASP A 36 10.71 26.21 5.68
N ASP A 37 12.00 25.85 5.44
CA ASP A 37 13.00 25.83 6.49
C ASP A 37 12.46 25.17 7.79
N GLY A 38 11.82 24.02 7.61
CA GLY A 38 11.07 23.33 8.64
C GLY A 38 11.92 22.34 9.43
N TYR A 39 11.34 21.90 10.56
CA TYR A 39 11.85 20.74 11.30
C TYR A 39 10.73 19.73 11.57
N LEU A 40 11.13 18.46 11.65
CA LEU A 40 10.37 17.36 12.24
C LEU A 40 11.13 16.86 13.46
N LYS A 41 10.53 16.96 14.66
CA LYS A 41 11.09 16.44 15.92
C LYS A 41 10.47 15.10 16.24
N VAL A 42 11.34 14.09 16.46
CA VAL A 42 10.93 12.72 16.76
C VAL A 42 11.42 12.32 18.14
N VAL A 43 10.54 11.75 18.95
CA VAL A 43 10.81 11.25 20.30
C VAL A 43 10.27 9.83 20.42
N ASN A 44 11.14 8.87 20.72
CA ASN A 44 10.76 7.44 20.85
C ASN A 44 10.01 6.87 19.64
N GLY A 45 10.37 7.31 18.44
CA GLY A 45 9.74 6.85 17.20
C GLY A 45 8.44 7.56 16.82
N LEU A 46 7.99 8.50 17.63
CA LEU A 46 6.76 9.25 17.39
C LEU A 46 7.05 10.70 17.02
N VAL A 47 6.19 11.30 16.23
CA VAL A 47 6.18 12.74 15.97
C VAL A 47 5.89 13.49 17.27
N ASP A 48 6.85 14.30 17.71
CA ASP A 48 6.70 15.19 18.86
C ASP A 48 6.14 16.54 18.41
N SER A 49 6.79 17.14 17.42
CA SER A 49 6.38 18.43 16.84
C SER A 49 6.95 18.61 15.43
N ILE A 50 6.33 19.51 14.67
CA ILE A 50 6.82 20.11 13.45
C ILE A 50 6.70 21.63 13.57
N GLY A 51 7.56 22.37 12.89
CA GLY A 51 7.52 23.84 12.91
C GLY A 51 8.63 24.44 12.07
N ALA A 52 8.72 25.76 12.04
CA ALA A 52 9.83 26.45 11.41
C ALA A 52 11.10 26.33 12.27
N GLU A 53 12.26 26.21 11.65
CA GLU A 53 13.55 26.13 12.38
C GLU A 53 13.75 27.34 13.30
N SER A 54 13.26 28.51 12.90
CA SER A 54 13.30 29.75 13.70
C SER A 54 12.57 29.67 15.04
N ASP A 55 11.66 28.69 15.21
CA ASP A 55 10.90 28.52 16.45
C ASP A 55 11.67 27.69 17.50
N LEU A 56 12.79 27.06 17.10
CA LEU A 56 13.63 26.23 17.96
C LEU A 56 14.48 27.10 18.89
N THR A 57 14.51 26.72 20.15
CA THR A 57 15.38 27.35 21.15
C THR A 57 16.80 26.73 21.12
N HIS A 58 17.77 27.42 21.72
CA HIS A 58 19.10 26.85 21.89
C HIS A 58 19.08 25.53 22.69
N ASP A 59 18.17 25.39 23.64
CA ASP A 59 18.01 24.20 24.44
C ASP A 59 17.46 23.02 23.60
N ASP A 60 16.52 23.29 22.68
CA ASP A 60 16.05 22.28 21.73
C ASP A 60 17.20 21.75 20.87
N LEU A 61 17.99 22.65 20.29
CA LEU A 61 19.13 22.28 19.43
C LEU A 61 20.20 21.49 20.18
N SER A 62 20.51 21.87 21.44
CA SER A 62 21.56 21.21 22.24
C SER A 62 21.09 19.87 22.82
N SER A 63 19.80 19.72 23.10
CA SER A 63 19.24 18.51 23.70
C SER A 63 18.89 17.41 22.69
N CYS A 64 18.84 17.72 21.38
CA CYS A 64 18.47 16.78 20.31
C CYS A 64 19.65 16.33 19.46
N ASN A 65 19.55 15.14 18.89
CA ASN A 65 20.35 14.78 17.71
C ASN A 65 19.83 15.62 16.52
N GLN A 66 20.70 15.94 15.58
CA GLN A 66 20.33 16.74 14.42
C GLN A 66 20.70 16.01 13.14
N VAL A 67 19.77 15.93 12.19
CA VAL A 67 19.95 15.36 10.87
C VAL A 67 19.56 16.42 9.85
N ASP A 68 20.48 16.74 8.95
CA ASP A 68 20.32 17.80 7.96
C ASP A 68 19.89 17.23 6.62
N TYR A 69 18.64 17.52 6.24
CA TYR A 69 18.07 17.24 4.92
C TYR A 69 17.64 18.54 4.20
N ARG A 70 18.20 19.69 4.58
CA ARG A 70 17.89 20.98 3.92
C ARG A 70 18.11 20.87 2.41
N GLY A 71 17.24 21.54 1.64
CA GLY A 71 17.20 21.41 0.18
C GLY A 71 16.40 20.20 -0.32
N ASN A 72 15.90 19.36 0.59
CA ASN A 72 15.03 18.24 0.30
C ASN A 72 13.65 18.41 0.98
N TYR A 73 12.73 17.50 0.67
CA TYR A 73 11.36 17.51 1.20
C TYR A 73 11.12 16.30 2.10
N ILE A 74 10.70 16.54 3.34
CA ILE A 74 10.18 15.49 4.23
C ILE A 74 8.68 15.38 4.01
N VAL A 75 8.24 14.18 3.58
CA VAL A 75 6.82 13.82 3.37
C VAL A 75 6.46 12.57 4.18
N PRO A 76 5.19 12.36 4.54
CA PRO A 76 4.78 11.10 5.17
C PRO A 76 5.13 9.91 4.30
N GLY A 77 5.44 8.77 4.92
CA GLY A 77 5.70 7.54 4.20
C GLY A 77 4.52 7.11 3.34
N PHE A 78 4.81 6.54 2.17
CA PHE A 78 3.78 6.10 1.23
C PHE A 78 3.07 4.85 1.70
N VAL A 79 1.79 4.73 1.31
CA VAL A 79 0.91 3.61 1.61
C VAL A 79 0.56 2.89 0.31
N ASP A 80 0.88 1.60 0.21
CA ASP A 80 0.55 0.75 -0.92
C ASP A 80 -0.57 -0.23 -0.54
N GLY A 81 -1.73 -0.11 -1.19
CA GLY A 81 -2.96 -0.82 -0.81
C GLY A 81 -3.10 -2.23 -1.37
N HIS A 82 -2.23 -2.65 -2.31
CA HIS A 82 -2.35 -3.97 -2.95
C HIS A 82 -1.11 -4.29 -3.76
N LEU A 83 -0.40 -5.38 -3.42
CA LEU A 83 0.75 -5.87 -4.18
C LEU A 83 1.10 -7.32 -3.80
N HIS A 84 1.87 -8.00 -4.67
CA HIS A 84 2.19 -9.43 -4.57
C HIS A 84 3.68 -9.67 -4.45
N TYR A 85 4.20 -9.86 -3.23
CA TYR A 85 5.64 -10.09 -3.08
C TYR A 85 6.16 -11.36 -3.78
N PRO A 86 5.39 -12.45 -3.96
CA PRO A 86 5.90 -13.61 -4.68
C PRO A 86 6.09 -13.40 -6.17
N GLN A 87 5.56 -12.33 -6.73
CA GLN A 87 5.59 -12.03 -8.17
C GLN A 87 6.72 -11.07 -8.57
N ILE A 88 7.61 -10.68 -7.63
CA ILE A 88 8.74 -9.79 -7.93
C ILE A 88 9.65 -10.28 -9.04
N GLY A 89 9.78 -11.60 -9.18
CA GLY A 89 10.60 -12.22 -10.22
C GLY A 89 9.98 -12.21 -11.62
N VAL A 90 8.73 -11.78 -11.75
CA VAL A 90 8.00 -11.75 -13.04
C VAL A 90 7.50 -10.35 -13.40
N ILE A 91 7.87 -9.32 -12.61
CA ILE A 91 7.56 -7.93 -12.93
C ILE A 91 8.09 -7.59 -14.33
N GLY A 92 7.26 -6.94 -15.16
CA GLY A 92 7.60 -6.61 -16.54
C GLY A 92 7.65 -7.81 -17.50
N SER A 93 7.13 -8.98 -17.13
CA SER A 93 6.99 -10.12 -18.06
C SER A 93 5.99 -9.79 -19.15
N TYR A 94 6.34 -10.16 -20.41
CA TYR A 94 5.60 -9.76 -21.61
C TYR A 94 4.11 -10.07 -21.56
N GLY A 95 3.33 -9.05 -21.90
CA GLY A 95 1.90 -8.99 -21.79
C GLY A 95 1.10 -10.11 -22.45
N GLU A 96 0.48 -10.88 -21.60
CA GLU A 96 -0.67 -11.71 -21.89
C GLU A 96 -1.88 -11.05 -21.22
N GLN A 97 -3.09 -11.49 -21.52
CA GLN A 97 -4.27 -11.12 -20.72
C GLN A 97 -4.19 -11.80 -19.34
N LEU A 98 -4.97 -11.31 -18.36
CA LEU A 98 -4.88 -11.74 -16.97
C LEU A 98 -4.78 -13.26 -16.77
N ILE A 99 -5.67 -14.04 -17.36
CA ILE A 99 -5.76 -15.49 -17.10
C ILE A 99 -4.51 -16.22 -17.63
N GLU A 100 -4.06 -15.89 -18.83
CA GLU A 100 -2.85 -16.45 -19.42
C GLU A 100 -1.60 -16.02 -18.66
N TRP A 101 -1.56 -14.75 -18.22
CA TRP A 101 -0.46 -14.21 -17.42
C TRP A 101 -0.33 -14.94 -16.08
N LEU A 102 -1.46 -15.22 -15.40
CA LEU A 102 -1.47 -16.00 -14.16
C LEU A 102 -0.87 -17.39 -14.35
N GLN A 103 -1.28 -18.11 -15.40
CA GLN A 103 -0.82 -19.47 -15.67
C GLN A 103 0.66 -19.52 -16.08
N LYS A 104 1.10 -18.56 -16.89
CA LYS A 104 2.44 -18.56 -17.48
C LYS A 104 3.50 -18.03 -16.55
N TYR A 105 3.20 -17.02 -15.73
CA TYR A 105 4.18 -16.30 -14.93
C TYR A 105 3.90 -16.35 -13.43
N ALA A 106 2.69 -15.97 -12.98
CA ALA A 106 2.41 -15.80 -11.57
C ALA A 106 2.44 -17.13 -10.81
N PHE A 107 1.65 -18.12 -11.21
CA PHE A 107 1.61 -19.40 -10.51
C PHE A 107 2.96 -20.13 -10.47
N PRO A 108 3.76 -20.20 -11.55
CA PRO A 108 5.10 -20.77 -11.48
C PRO A 108 6.06 -20.01 -10.54
N ALA A 109 5.92 -18.70 -10.41
CA ALA A 109 6.71 -17.91 -9.48
C ALA A 109 6.30 -18.18 -8.03
N GLU A 110 4.98 -18.18 -7.75
CA GLU A 110 4.43 -18.44 -6.43
C GLU A 110 4.73 -19.84 -5.90
N ALA A 111 4.76 -20.86 -6.77
CA ALA A 111 5.09 -22.23 -6.39
C ALA A 111 6.51 -22.40 -5.79
N LYS A 112 7.46 -21.51 -6.13
CA LYS A 112 8.81 -21.53 -5.57
C LYS A 112 8.86 -21.23 -4.07
N PHE A 113 7.81 -20.59 -3.54
CA PHE A 113 7.71 -20.23 -2.13
C PHE A 113 7.38 -21.39 -1.20
N SER A 114 7.24 -22.60 -1.73
CA SER A 114 7.29 -23.84 -0.96
C SER A 114 8.67 -24.07 -0.33
N ASP A 115 9.74 -23.46 -0.86
CA ASP A 115 11.08 -23.43 -0.27
C ASP A 115 11.22 -22.25 0.72
N PRO A 116 11.43 -22.50 2.03
CA PRO A 116 11.60 -21.45 3.02
C PRO A 116 12.80 -20.52 2.77
N ALA A 117 13.88 -21.04 2.17
CA ALA A 117 15.06 -20.25 1.86
C ALA A 117 14.75 -19.22 0.75
N HIS A 118 14.05 -19.67 -0.29
CA HIS A 118 13.56 -18.80 -1.35
C HIS A 118 12.61 -17.73 -0.80
N ALA A 119 11.62 -18.11 0.01
CA ALA A 119 10.69 -17.19 0.63
C ALA A 119 11.39 -16.13 1.49
N THR A 120 12.40 -16.52 2.27
CA THR A 120 13.18 -15.59 3.11
C THR A 120 13.99 -14.60 2.28
N SER A 121 14.68 -15.07 1.24
CA SER A 121 15.47 -14.21 0.35
C SER A 121 14.58 -13.23 -0.43
N ALA A 122 13.45 -13.72 -0.94
CA ALA A 122 12.48 -12.89 -1.64
C ALA A 122 11.87 -11.83 -0.71
N ALA A 123 11.52 -12.19 0.53
CA ALA A 123 10.97 -11.26 1.51
C ALA A 123 11.98 -10.16 1.88
N ASP A 124 13.26 -10.49 2.02
CA ASP A 124 14.31 -9.52 2.28
C ASP A 124 14.43 -8.50 1.13
N PHE A 125 14.56 -9.00 -0.10
CA PHE A 125 14.63 -8.15 -1.29
C PHE A 125 13.37 -7.28 -1.43
N PHE A 126 12.18 -7.84 -1.23
CA PHE A 126 10.91 -7.15 -1.35
C PHE A 126 10.80 -5.97 -0.37
N ILE A 127 11.09 -6.20 0.92
CA ILE A 127 11.05 -5.13 1.94
C ILE A 127 12.07 -4.03 1.59
N GLN A 128 13.27 -4.39 1.13
CA GLN A 128 14.26 -3.41 0.69
C GLN A 128 13.75 -2.58 -0.50
N GLN A 129 13.05 -3.19 -1.47
CA GLN A 129 12.48 -2.44 -2.59
C GLN A 129 11.33 -1.50 -2.15
N LEU A 130 10.48 -1.91 -1.22
CA LEU A 130 9.47 -1.02 -0.65
C LEU A 130 10.12 0.21 -0.01
N LEU A 131 11.10 0.00 0.86
CA LEU A 131 11.79 1.09 1.55
C LEU A 131 12.56 1.99 0.59
N ARG A 132 13.21 1.43 -0.43
CA ARG A 132 13.89 2.17 -1.49
C ARG A 132 12.92 3.09 -2.27
N ASN A 133 11.66 2.72 -2.37
CA ASN A 133 10.62 3.49 -3.05
C ASN A 133 9.76 4.33 -2.08
N GLY A 134 10.15 4.45 -0.81
CA GLY A 134 9.44 5.28 0.17
C GLY A 134 8.17 4.67 0.73
N THR A 135 7.85 3.41 0.44
CA THR A 135 6.68 2.73 0.97
C THR A 135 6.95 2.26 2.40
N THR A 136 6.18 2.79 3.36
CA THR A 136 6.32 2.49 4.80
C THR A 136 5.17 1.67 5.35
N SER A 137 4.04 1.62 4.64
CA SER A 137 2.88 0.80 4.98
C SER A 137 2.36 0.08 3.73
N ALA A 138 2.06 -1.23 3.86
CA ALA A 138 1.63 -2.02 2.71
C ALA A 138 0.64 -3.12 3.09
N LEU A 139 -0.30 -3.43 2.16
CA LEU A 139 -1.21 -4.58 2.21
C LEU A 139 -0.81 -5.57 1.11
N VAL A 140 -0.22 -6.71 1.50
CA VAL A 140 0.58 -7.57 0.62
C VAL A 140 -0.01 -8.97 0.50
N TYR A 141 -0.08 -9.48 -0.72
CA TYR A 141 -0.34 -10.90 -0.99
C TYR A 141 0.94 -11.72 -0.80
N ALA A 142 0.85 -12.79 -0.02
CA ALA A 142 1.86 -13.85 0.03
C ALA A 142 1.49 -14.99 -0.93
N THR A 143 1.75 -16.25 -0.56
CA THR A 143 1.32 -17.44 -1.30
C THR A 143 0.45 -18.35 -0.44
N VAL A 144 0.04 -19.50 -0.98
CA VAL A 144 -0.66 -20.55 -0.21
C VAL A 144 0.24 -21.19 0.87
N HIS A 145 1.56 -21.02 0.76
CA HIS A 145 2.53 -21.62 1.68
C HIS A 145 2.72 -20.75 2.93
N LYS A 146 2.49 -21.30 4.13
CA LYS A 146 2.64 -20.61 5.43
C LYS A 146 4.00 -19.96 5.61
N GLN A 147 5.08 -20.62 5.18
CA GLN A 147 6.43 -20.11 5.30
C GLN A 147 6.67 -18.79 4.52
N SER A 148 5.88 -18.54 3.47
CA SER A 148 5.95 -17.27 2.75
C SER A 148 5.45 -16.10 3.61
N VAL A 149 4.38 -16.34 4.38
CA VAL A 149 3.83 -15.35 5.33
C VAL A 149 4.78 -15.14 6.50
N ASP A 150 5.31 -16.25 7.06
CA ASP A 150 6.28 -16.20 8.15
C ASP A 150 7.55 -15.41 7.79
N ALA A 151 8.08 -15.63 6.60
CA ALA A 151 9.25 -14.93 6.09
C ALA A 151 8.99 -13.43 5.96
N LEU A 152 7.87 -13.05 5.36
CA LEU A 152 7.52 -11.65 5.14
C LEU A 152 7.27 -10.91 6.46
N PHE A 153 6.47 -11.46 7.37
CA PHE A 153 6.23 -10.87 8.68
C PHE A 153 7.50 -10.76 9.52
N SER A 154 8.37 -11.77 9.48
CA SER A 154 9.65 -11.74 10.19
C SER A 154 10.53 -10.58 9.73
N LYS A 155 10.61 -10.35 8.41
CA LYS A 155 11.40 -9.25 7.84
C LYS A 155 10.78 -7.89 8.13
N ALA A 156 9.47 -7.73 7.95
CA ALA A 156 8.75 -6.49 8.27
C ALA A 156 8.88 -6.12 9.75
N SER A 157 8.77 -7.11 10.64
CA SER A 157 8.96 -6.93 12.10
C SER A 157 10.37 -6.44 12.44
N ALA A 158 11.40 -7.02 11.81
CA ALA A 158 12.79 -6.67 12.08
C ALA A 158 13.12 -5.20 11.78
N VAL A 159 12.50 -4.63 10.74
CA VAL A 159 12.64 -3.21 10.36
C VAL A 159 11.53 -2.32 10.92
N LYS A 160 10.63 -2.86 11.74
CA LYS A 160 9.46 -2.15 12.30
C LYS A 160 8.51 -1.60 11.22
N MET A 161 8.41 -2.22 10.05
CA MET A 161 7.50 -1.79 8.99
C MET A 161 6.05 -2.08 9.38
N ARG A 162 5.12 -1.19 9.05
CA ARG A 162 3.68 -1.43 9.15
C ARG A 162 3.23 -2.24 7.94
N LEU A 163 2.86 -3.51 8.19
CA LEU A 163 2.53 -4.42 7.08
C LEU A 163 1.35 -5.33 7.44
N ALA A 164 0.43 -5.43 6.49
CA ALA A 164 -0.63 -6.43 6.52
C ALA A 164 -0.39 -7.47 5.42
N THR A 165 -0.49 -8.75 5.75
CA THR A 165 -0.40 -9.86 4.80
C THR A 165 -1.10 -11.10 5.33
N GLY A 166 -1.34 -12.06 4.47
CA GLY A 166 -1.90 -13.36 4.86
C GLY A 166 -1.65 -14.42 3.81
N LYS A 167 -1.89 -15.66 4.21
CA LYS A 167 -1.81 -16.81 3.34
C LYS A 167 -2.90 -16.71 2.28
N VAL A 168 -2.53 -16.83 0.99
CA VAL A 168 -3.50 -16.96 -0.09
C VAL A 168 -4.28 -18.26 0.05
N MET A 169 -5.57 -18.21 -0.17
CA MET A 169 -6.50 -19.35 -0.14
C MET A 169 -6.98 -19.63 -1.55
N MET A 170 -6.73 -20.85 -2.04
CA MET A 170 -7.20 -21.36 -3.33
C MET A 170 -7.47 -22.87 -3.19
N ASP A 171 -8.69 -23.32 -3.48
CA ASP A 171 -9.09 -24.72 -3.39
C ASP A 171 -9.62 -25.30 -4.70
N ARG A 172 -9.76 -24.47 -5.76
CA ARG A 172 -10.12 -24.89 -7.12
C ARG A 172 -9.45 -24.03 -8.18
N ASN A 173 -9.49 -24.45 -9.43
CA ASN A 173 -9.03 -23.71 -10.63
C ASN A 173 -7.60 -23.14 -10.51
N CYS A 174 -6.73 -23.82 -9.78
CA CYS A 174 -5.32 -23.49 -9.59
C CYS A 174 -4.43 -24.74 -9.74
N PRO A 175 -3.12 -24.58 -9.94
CA PRO A 175 -2.18 -25.69 -9.96
C PRO A 175 -2.23 -26.50 -8.67
N GLU A 176 -2.03 -27.83 -8.77
CA GLU A 176 -2.13 -28.73 -7.60
C GLU A 176 -1.16 -28.35 -6.47
N ASN A 177 0.03 -27.90 -6.80
CA ASN A 177 1.04 -27.45 -5.83
C ASN A 177 0.77 -26.07 -5.22
N LEU A 178 -0.32 -25.41 -5.62
CA LEU A 178 -0.83 -24.16 -5.07
C LEU A 178 -2.29 -24.30 -4.56
N ARG A 179 -2.75 -25.54 -4.35
CA ARG A 179 -4.13 -25.81 -3.98
C ARG A 179 -4.23 -26.26 -2.52
N ASP A 180 -5.08 -25.59 -1.77
CA ASP A 180 -5.54 -25.99 -0.45
C ASP A 180 -6.79 -26.90 -0.53
N THR A 181 -7.26 -27.39 0.60
CA THR A 181 -8.68 -27.63 0.84
C THR A 181 -9.28 -26.41 1.55
N ALA A 182 -10.59 -26.26 1.52
CA ALA A 182 -11.28 -25.17 2.25
C ALA A 182 -10.91 -25.21 3.75
N GLU A 183 -10.91 -26.41 4.36
CA GLU A 183 -10.56 -26.64 5.76
C GLU A 183 -9.08 -26.33 6.05
N SER A 184 -8.13 -26.84 5.25
CA SER A 184 -6.69 -26.58 5.47
C SER A 184 -6.35 -25.10 5.29
N GLY A 185 -6.99 -24.43 4.33
CA GLY A 185 -6.84 -22.97 4.15
C GLY A 185 -7.30 -22.19 5.39
N TYR A 186 -8.41 -22.61 6.01
CA TYR A 186 -8.92 -22.03 7.24
C TYR A 186 -7.97 -22.27 8.42
N GLU A 187 -7.58 -23.53 8.69
CA GLU A 187 -6.74 -23.90 9.83
C GLU A 187 -5.36 -23.20 9.78
N ASP A 188 -4.74 -23.20 8.61
CA ASP A 188 -3.45 -22.57 8.41
C ASP A 188 -3.51 -21.05 8.55
N SER A 189 -4.59 -20.42 8.07
CA SER A 189 -4.83 -18.97 8.23
C SER A 189 -5.07 -18.62 9.69
N GLN A 190 -5.89 -19.39 10.43
CA GLN A 190 -6.13 -19.17 11.86
C GLN A 190 -4.83 -19.27 12.67
N ALA A 191 -4.02 -20.30 12.41
CA ALA A 191 -2.72 -20.44 13.08
C ALA A 191 -1.78 -19.27 12.83
N LEU A 192 -1.80 -18.68 11.61
CA LEU A 192 -1.00 -17.49 11.28
C LEU A 192 -1.58 -16.21 11.90
N ILE A 193 -2.91 -16.09 12.03
CA ILE A 193 -3.57 -15.01 12.78
C ILE A 193 -3.09 -15.03 14.22
N ASP A 194 -3.21 -16.18 14.92
CA ASP A 194 -2.80 -16.35 16.30
C ASP A 194 -1.32 -16.04 16.52
N LYS A 195 -0.50 -16.35 15.52
CA LYS A 195 0.94 -16.11 15.55
C LYS A 195 1.33 -14.65 15.33
N TRP A 196 0.70 -13.95 14.41
CA TRP A 196 1.22 -12.68 13.88
C TRP A 196 0.31 -11.46 14.05
N HIS A 197 -1.02 -11.65 14.07
CA HIS A 197 -1.93 -10.51 14.11
C HIS A 197 -1.76 -9.70 15.41
N GLY A 198 -1.71 -8.37 15.26
CA GLY A 198 -1.54 -7.44 16.38
C GLY A 198 -0.16 -7.44 17.03
N LYS A 199 0.84 -8.14 16.49
CA LYS A 199 2.23 -8.09 17.00
C LYS A 199 2.98 -6.89 16.45
N GLY A 200 3.27 -5.93 17.31
CA GLY A 200 3.90 -4.69 16.91
C GLY A 200 3.04 -3.92 15.90
N ARG A 201 3.56 -3.77 14.69
CA ARG A 201 2.90 -3.02 13.60
C ARG A 201 2.33 -3.93 12.51
N LEU A 202 2.18 -5.24 12.80
CA LEU A 202 1.74 -6.27 11.87
C LEU A 202 0.24 -6.53 12.00
N SER A 203 -0.43 -6.72 10.87
CA SER A 203 -1.83 -7.13 10.79
C SER A 203 -1.98 -8.32 9.86
N TYR A 204 -2.86 -9.27 10.19
CA TYR A 204 -3.19 -10.35 9.27
C TYR A 204 -4.26 -9.89 8.26
N ALA A 205 -4.16 -10.38 7.02
CA ALA A 205 -5.17 -10.21 5.99
C ALA A 205 -5.67 -11.59 5.53
N VAL A 206 -6.94 -11.88 5.75
CA VAL A 206 -7.59 -13.06 5.19
C VAL A 206 -7.62 -12.89 3.67
N THR A 207 -7.07 -13.85 2.93
CA THR A 207 -6.72 -13.63 1.53
C THR A 207 -7.28 -14.73 0.60
N PRO A 208 -8.60 -14.80 0.36
CA PRO A 208 -9.09 -15.55 -0.79
C PRO A 208 -8.59 -14.84 -2.05
N ARG A 209 -7.87 -15.56 -2.93
CA ARG A 209 -7.22 -14.89 -4.07
C ARG A 209 -8.22 -14.11 -4.92
N PHE A 210 -9.25 -14.81 -5.41
CA PHE A 210 -10.40 -14.25 -6.13
C PHE A 210 -11.47 -15.36 -6.28
N ALA A 211 -12.72 -15.00 -6.56
CA ALA A 211 -13.82 -15.96 -6.59
C ALA A 211 -13.61 -17.19 -7.49
N PRO A 212 -12.97 -17.10 -8.68
CA PRO A 212 -12.72 -18.27 -9.50
C PRO A 212 -11.90 -19.38 -8.84
N THR A 213 -11.01 -19.04 -7.90
CA THR A 213 -10.17 -20.02 -7.20
C THR A 213 -10.70 -20.45 -5.84
N SER A 214 -11.91 -20.00 -5.47
CA SER A 214 -12.55 -20.36 -4.22
C SER A 214 -13.87 -21.09 -4.45
N THR A 215 -14.08 -22.26 -3.80
CA THR A 215 -15.38 -22.88 -3.70
C THR A 215 -16.28 -22.11 -2.75
N GLU A 216 -17.59 -22.40 -2.75
CA GLU A 216 -18.53 -21.84 -1.79
C GLU A 216 -18.10 -22.18 -0.35
N GLU A 217 -17.65 -23.42 -0.11
CA GLU A 217 -17.14 -23.86 1.19
C GLU A 217 -15.92 -23.03 1.64
N GLN A 218 -14.97 -22.73 0.74
CA GLN A 218 -13.84 -21.87 1.07
C GLN A 218 -14.28 -20.44 1.39
N LEU A 219 -15.30 -19.90 0.69
CA LEU A 219 -15.85 -18.57 0.99
C LEU A 219 -16.57 -18.54 2.34
N GLU A 220 -17.25 -19.62 2.76
CA GLU A 220 -17.82 -19.76 4.10
C GLU A 220 -16.73 -19.73 5.18
N PHE A 221 -15.65 -20.49 5.02
CA PHE A 221 -14.50 -20.45 5.94
C PHE A 221 -13.79 -19.10 5.93
N THR A 222 -13.70 -18.44 4.78
CA THR A 222 -13.18 -17.08 4.67
C THR A 222 -14.01 -16.10 5.49
N SER A 223 -15.34 -16.21 5.38
CA SER A 223 -16.28 -15.41 6.18
C SER A 223 -16.06 -15.61 7.68
N LYS A 224 -15.91 -16.85 8.11
CA LYS A 224 -15.62 -17.16 9.50
C LYS A 224 -14.30 -16.56 9.98
N LEU A 225 -13.23 -16.69 9.22
CA LEU A 225 -11.93 -16.06 9.55
C LEU A 225 -12.04 -14.54 9.68
N PHE A 226 -12.72 -13.90 8.75
CA PHE A 226 -12.84 -12.44 8.71
C PHE A 226 -13.70 -11.90 9.85
N ASN A 227 -14.84 -12.56 10.16
CA ASN A 227 -15.79 -12.07 11.14
C ASN A 227 -15.47 -12.50 12.59
N ASP A 228 -14.77 -13.62 12.79
CA ASP A 228 -14.44 -14.13 14.14
C ASP A 228 -13.13 -13.56 14.70
N ASN A 229 -12.33 -12.86 13.89
CA ASN A 229 -11.03 -12.31 14.29
C ASN A 229 -11.04 -10.78 14.20
N ASP A 230 -11.12 -10.10 15.33
CA ASP A 230 -11.18 -8.65 15.41
C ASP A 230 -9.95 -7.96 14.78
N GLY A 231 -10.20 -7.01 13.88
CA GLY A 231 -9.17 -6.13 13.34
C GLY A 231 -8.35 -6.72 12.19
N VAL A 232 -8.57 -7.96 11.78
CA VAL A 232 -7.97 -8.50 10.55
C VAL A 232 -8.48 -7.76 9.32
N TYR A 233 -7.68 -7.74 8.26
CA TYR A 233 -8.15 -7.32 6.95
C TYR A 233 -8.70 -8.53 6.18
N LEU A 234 -9.50 -8.23 5.18
CA LEU A 234 -9.78 -9.11 4.05
C LEU A 234 -9.17 -8.46 2.80
N GLN A 235 -8.53 -9.24 1.94
CA GLN A 235 -8.11 -8.78 0.62
C GLN A 235 -8.43 -9.81 -0.45
N SER A 236 -8.94 -9.35 -1.58
CA SER A 236 -9.25 -10.18 -2.74
C SER A 236 -9.21 -9.33 -4.02
N HIS A 237 -9.45 -9.95 -5.18
CA HIS A 237 -9.62 -9.26 -6.46
C HIS A 237 -11.10 -9.29 -6.86
N VAL A 238 -11.57 -8.26 -7.53
CA VAL A 238 -12.93 -8.21 -8.06
C VAL A 238 -13.02 -7.45 -9.37
N ALA A 239 -13.63 -8.07 -10.35
CA ALA A 239 -14.04 -7.44 -11.60
C ALA A 239 -12.91 -6.66 -12.31
N GLU A 240 -11.73 -7.30 -12.40
CA GLU A 240 -10.56 -6.72 -13.06
C GLU A 240 -10.67 -6.80 -14.58
N ASN A 241 -11.08 -7.95 -15.12
CA ASN A 241 -11.08 -8.24 -16.56
C ASN A 241 -12.44 -8.77 -16.99
N LYS A 242 -12.88 -8.46 -18.23
CA LYS A 242 -14.18 -8.90 -18.74
C LYS A 242 -14.30 -10.42 -18.84
N ALA A 243 -13.24 -11.10 -19.30
CA ALA A 243 -13.25 -12.55 -19.37
C ALA A 243 -13.30 -13.19 -17.98
N GLU A 244 -12.68 -12.56 -16.98
CA GLU A 244 -12.80 -12.97 -15.59
C GLU A 244 -14.23 -12.81 -15.07
N VAL A 245 -14.88 -11.69 -15.34
CA VAL A 245 -16.30 -11.45 -14.95
C VAL A 245 -17.24 -12.47 -15.57
N GLU A 246 -17.07 -12.80 -16.86
CA GLU A 246 -17.83 -13.83 -17.55
C GLU A 246 -17.58 -15.22 -16.92
N TRP A 247 -16.33 -15.56 -16.64
CA TRP A 247 -15.99 -16.82 -15.96
C TRP A 247 -16.62 -16.94 -14.56
N VAL A 248 -16.63 -15.85 -13.80
CA VAL A 248 -17.29 -15.81 -12.49
C VAL A 248 -18.80 -16.01 -12.59
N ALA A 249 -19.46 -15.40 -13.58
CA ALA A 249 -20.88 -15.60 -13.82
C ALA A 249 -21.24 -17.07 -14.14
N ASP A 250 -20.36 -17.76 -14.87
CA ASP A 250 -20.52 -19.23 -15.14
C ASP A 250 -20.34 -20.09 -13.88
N LEU A 251 -19.40 -19.70 -13.02
CA LEU A 251 -19.09 -20.45 -11.78
C LEU A 251 -20.12 -20.24 -10.67
N PHE A 252 -20.77 -19.07 -10.61
CA PHE A 252 -21.75 -18.68 -9.59
C PHE A 252 -23.05 -18.16 -10.25
N PRO A 253 -23.79 -19.02 -10.95
CA PRO A 253 -24.97 -18.59 -11.75
C PRO A 253 -26.14 -18.07 -10.90
N TRP A 254 -26.10 -18.23 -9.60
CA TRP A 254 -27.07 -17.69 -8.64
C TRP A 254 -26.79 -16.21 -8.29
N SER A 255 -25.57 -15.74 -8.49
CA SER A 255 -25.15 -14.39 -8.13
C SER A 255 -25.57 -13.37 -9.20
N ARG A 256 -25.98 -12.17 -8.75
CA ARG A 256 -26.30 -11.05 -9.61
C ARG A 256 -25.09 -10.44 -10.30
N SER A 257 -23.97 -10.40 -9.57
CA SER A 257 -22.71 -9.80 -10.00
C SER A 257 -21.53 -10.45 -9.32
N TYR A 258 -20.31 -10.08 -9.72
CA TYR A 258 -19.11 -10.59 -9.10
C TYR A 258 -19.02 -10.17 -7.61
N LEU A 259 -19.29 -8.88 -7.29
CA LEU A 259 -19.24 -8.39 -5.91
C LEU A 259 -20.32 -9.03 -5.04
N ASP A 260 -21.48 -9.36 -5.63
CA ASP A 260 -22.61 -10.00 -4.94
C ASP A 260 -22.21 -11.34 -4.29
N ILE A 261 -21.25 -12.06 -4.87
CA ILE A 261 -20.71 -13.29 -4.27
C ILE A 261 -20.06 -12.98 -2.92
N TYR A 262 -19.21 -11.98 -2.86
CA TYR A 262 -18.55 -11.59 -1.62
C TYR A 262 -19.54 -11.03 -0.58
N ASP A 263 -20.52 -10.25 -1.03
CA ASP A 263 -21.59 -9.75 -0.15
C ASP A 263 -22.42 -10.88 0.44
N HIS A 264 -22.76 -11.89 -0.36
CA HIS A 264 -23.52 -13.08 0.10
C HIS A 264 -22.82 -13.79 1.28
N TYR A 265 -21.50 -13.89 1.26
CA TYR A 265 -20.73 -14.51 2.34
C TYR A 265 -20.31 -13.52 3.44
N GLY A 266 -20.81 -12.26 3.44
CA GLY A 266 -20.47 -11.26 4.46
C GLY A 266 -19.00 -10.83 4.44
N LEU A 267 -18.44 -10.73 3.24
CA LEU A 267 -17.02 -10.39 3.02
C LEU A 267 -16.83 -8.91 2.65
N LEU A 268 -17.88 -8.08 2.72
CA LEU A 268 -17.77 -6.63 2.57
C LEU A 268 -17.61 -5.96 3.94
N GLY A 269 -16.93 -4.81 3.99
CA GLY A 269 -16.77 -4.05 5.23
C GLY A 269 -15.57 -3.10 5.24
N GLU A 270 -15.42 -2.35 6.33
CA GLU A 270 -14.41 -1.28 6.48
C GLU A 270 -12.94 -1.73 6.39
N ARG A 271 -12.68 -3.04 6.48
CA ARG A 271 -11.34 -3.65 6.37
C ARG A 271 -11.25 -4.65 5.22
N ALA A 272 -12.27 -4.67 4.33
CA ALA A 272 -12.26 -5.47 3.12
C ALA A 272 -11.73 -4.62 1.96
N VAL A 273 -10.63 -5.07 1.34
CA VAL A 273 -9.93 -4.39 0.25
C VAL A 273 -9.99 -5.25 -1.01
N TYR A 274 -10.52 -4.71 -2.07
CA TYR A 274 -10.63 -5.39 -3.36
C TYR A 274 -9.78 -4.72 -4.41
N GLY A 275 -8.90 -5.48 -5.04
CA GLY A 275 -8.10 -5.02 -6.17
C GLY A 275 -8.95 -4.73 -7.40
N HIS A 276 -8.56 -3.71 -8.15
CA HIS A 276 -9.05 -3.30 -9.48
C HIS A 276 -10.45 -2.68 -9.50
N CYS A 277 -11.54 -3.39 -9.17
CA CYS A 277 -12.92 -2.87 -9.12
C CYS A 277 -13.37 -2.16 -10.41
N ILE A 278 -12.95 -2.63 -11.61
CA ILE A 278 -13.16 -1.91 -12.89
C ILE A 278 -14.57 -2.09 -13.42
N TYR A 279 -15.09 -3.34 -13.40
CA TYR A 279 -16.36 -3.71 -14.03
C TYR A 279 -17.47 -3.94 -13.01
N LEU A 280 -17.64 -2.97 -12.09
CA LEU A 280 -18.74 -2.94 -11.13
C LEU A 280 -19.90 -2.10 -11.64
N ASP A 281 -21.13 -2.53 -11.35
CA ASP A 281 -22.31 -1.74 -11.66
C ASP A 281 -22.71 -0.78 -10.52
N ASP A 282 -23.70 0.08 -10.75
CA ASP A 282 -24.16 1.08 -9.76
C ASP A 282 -24.64 0.44 -8.45
N THR A 283 -25.19 -0.78 -8.48
CA THR A 283 -25.62 -1.50 -7.28
C THR A 283 -24.41 -1.96 -6.48
N ASP A 284 -23.38 -2.48 -7.15
CA ASP A 284 -22.13 -2.90 -6.51
C ASP A 284 -21.40 -1.70 -5.88
N LEU A 285 -21.30 -0.59 -6.62
CA LEU A 285 -20.69 0.64 -6.12
C LEU A 285 -21.44 1.21 -4.90
N THR A 286 -22.78 1.14 -4.89
CA THR A 286 -23.58 1.53 -3.74
C THR A 286 -23.28 0.62 -2.52
N ARG A 287 -23.20 -0.70 -2.72
CA ARG A 287 -22.84 -1.64 -1.65
C ARG A 287 -21.45 -1.40 -1.07
N MET A 288 -20.45 -1.11 -1.93
CA MET A 288 -19.11 -0.76 -1.46
C MET A 288 -19.13 0.51 -0.60
N SER A 289 -19.87 1.54 -1.02
CA SER A 289 -20.04 2.76 -0.25
C SER A 289 -20.71 2.51 1.11
N ASP A 290 -21.84 1.81 1.11
CA ASP A 290 -22.65 1.56 2.32
C ASP A 290 -21.91 0.69 3.35
N SER A 291 -21.15 -0.30 2.89
CA SER A 291 -20.37 -1.20 3.73
C SER A 291 -19.02 -0.61 4.19
N GLY A 292 -18.56 0.46 3.53
CA GLY A 292 -17.22 1.02 3.74
C GLY A 292 -16.10 0.17 3.14
N THR A 293 -16.44 -0.73 2.19
CA THR A 293 -15.48 -1.56 1.45
C THR A 293 -14.55 -0.69 0.61
N ILE A 294 -13.30 -1.11 0.50
CA ILE A 294 -12.21 -0.33 -0.07
C ILE A 294 -11.88 -0.83 -1.48
N ALA A 295 -11.79 0.07 -2.45
CA ALA A 295 -11.28 -0.20 -3.78
C ALA A 295 -9.78 0.11 -3.86
N ALA A 296 -8.96 -0.88 -4.18
CA ALA A 296 -7.55 -0.69 -4.48
C ALA A 296 -7.38 -0.37 -5.98
N PHE A 297 -7.00 0.86 -6.27
CA PHE A 297 -6.75 1.33 -7.61
C PHE A 297 -5.34 0.99 -8.06
N CYS A 298 -5.22 0.08 -9.02
CA CYS A 298 -3.96 -0.49 -9.54
C CYS A 298 -3.65 0.01 -10.97
N PRO A 299 -3.37 1.31 -11.19
CA PRO A 299 -3.33 1.90 -12.52
C PRO A 299 -2.27 1.25 -13.43
N THR A 300 -1.08 0.96 -12.91
CA THR A 300 0.02 0.39 -13.70
C THR A 300 -0.32 -1.01 -14.22
N SER A 301 -0.92 -1.84 -13.38
CA SER A 301 -1.34 -3.20 -13.72
C SER A 301 -2.51 -3.19 -14.69
N ASN A 302 -3.54 -2.38 -14.39
CA ASN A 302 -4.73 -2.26 -15.22
C ASN A 302 -4.39 -1.90 -16.68
N LEU A 303 -3.42 -1.00 -16.86
CA LEU A 303 -2.92 -0.61 -18.18
C LEU A 303 -2.04 -1.69 -18.81
N PHE A 304 -1.12 -2.27 -18.03
CA PHE A 304 -0.15 -3.24 -18.53
C PHE A 304 -0.83 -4.54 -19.00
N LEU A 305 -1.80 -5.05 -18.26
CA LEU A 305 -2.58 -6.23 -18.60
C LEU A 305 -3.78 -5.93 -19.52
N GLY A 306 -4.03 -4.65 -19.83
CA GLY A 306 -5.17 -4.24 -20.66
C GLY A 306 -6.52 -4.49 -20.00
N SER A 307 -6.58 -4.49 -18.67
CA SER A 307 -7.78 -4.79 -17.89
C SER A 307 -8.86 -3.74 -18.08
N GLY A 308 -8.51 -2.44 -18.03
CA GLY A 308 -9.44 -1.33 -18.20
C GLY A 308 -9.06 -0.08 -17.40
N LEU A 309 -9.99 0.88 -17.32
CA LEU A 309 -9.79 2.14 -16.60
C LEU A 309 -10.68 2.17 -15.36
N PHE A 310 -10.07 2.38 -14.18
CA PHE A 310 -10.80 2.62 -12.95
C PHE A 310 -11.25 4.09 -12.86
N ASP A 311 -12.48 4.33 -12.46
CA ASP A 311 -13.04 5.67 -12.28
C ASP A 311 -12.81 6.17 -10.83
N LEU A 312 -11.63 6.74 -10.59
CA LEU A 312 -11.26 7.27 -9.27
C LEU A 312 -12.20 8.39 -8.82
N VAL A 313 -12.55 9.31 -9.72
CA VAL A 313 -13.41 10.45 -9.38
C VAL A 313 -14.82 9.97 -9.06
N GLY A 314 -15.39 9.11 -9.90
CA GLY A 314 -16.71 8.54 -9.65
C GLY A 314 -16.79 7.70 -8.37
N ALA A 315 -15.71 7.01 -8.00
CA ALA A 315 -15.62 6.28 -6.72
C ALA A 315 -15.64 7.26 -5.53
N ARG A 316 -14.84 8.34 -5.60
CA ARG A 316 -14.79 9.39 -4.56
C ARG A 316 -16.12 10.13 -4.42
N ASP A 317 -16.79 10.45 -5.53
CA ASP A 317 -18.11 11.11 -5.54
C ASP A 317 -19.19 10.24 -4.87
N ARG A 318 -19.04 8.92 -4.92
CA ARG A 318 -19.90 7.95 -4.23
C ARG A 318 -19.48 7.64 -2.79
N ASN A 319 -18.46 8.33 -2.26
CA ASN A 319 -17.86 8.07 -0.94
C ASN A 319 -17.29 6.66 -0.78
N ILE A 320 -16.88 6.02 -1.87
CA ILE A 320 -16.14 4.76 -1.81
C ILE A 320 -14.72 5.07 -1.35
N LYS A 321 -14.26 4.35 -0.34
CA LYS A 321 -12.86 4.45 0.10
C LYS A 321 -11.94 3.91 -0.98
N THR A 322 -10.93 4.69 -1.36
CA THR A 322 -9.93 4.31 -2.37
C THR A 322 -8.54 4.29 -1.76
N VAL A 323 -7.69 3.40 -2.25
CA VAL A 323 -6.27 3.38 -1.95
C VAL A 323 -5.50 3.11 -3.24
N LEU A 324 -4.43 3.89 -3.50
CA LEU A 324 -3.54 3.60 -4.62
C LEU A 324 -2.71 2.36 -4.33
N ALA A 325 -2.42 1.60 -5.39
CA ALA A 325 -1.74 0.33 -5.30
C ALA A 325 -0.80 0.10 -6.49
N THR A 326 0.38 -0.43 -6.21
CA THR A 326 1.36 -0.79 -7.25
C THR A 326 0.98 -2.05 -7.99
N ASP A 327 0.34 -2.98 -7.30
CA ASP A 327 0.05 -4.33 -7.80
C ASP A 327 1.28 -5.02 -8.41
N VAL A 328 2.44 -4.91 -7.78
CA VAL A 328 3.62 -5.70 -8.15
C VAL A 328 3.28 -7.18 -8.01
N GLY A 329 3.31 -8.04 -9.04
CA GLY A 329 4.06 -7.96 -10.31
C GLY A 329 3.18 -7.87 -11.59
N GLY A 330 1.82 -7.79 -11.55
CA GLY A 330 1.03 -7.33 -12.68
C GLY A 330 1.32 -5.86 -12.96
N GLY A 331 1.48 -5.06 -11.90
CA GLY A 331 2.02 -3.71 -11.98
C GLY A 331 3.53 -3.70 -12.26
N THR A 332 3.99 -2.64 -12.90
CA THR A 332 5.30 -2.56 -13.54
C THR A 332 6.38 -1.85 -12.71
N SER A 333 6.04 -1.39 -11.49
CA SER A 333 6.95 -0.60 -10.66
C SER A 333 6.62 -0.72 -9.17
N PHE A 334 7.63 -0.67 -8.30
CA PHE A 334 7.47 -0.48 -6.86
C PHE A 334 7.22 0.98 -6.46
N SER A 335 7.40 1.93 -7.40
CA SER A 335 7.34 3.35 -7.08
C SER A 335 5.89 3.82 -6.99
N MET A 336 5.50 4.29 -5.80
CA MET A 336 4.21 4.94 -5.60
C MET A 336 4.10 6.27 -6.37
N LEU A 337 5.22 6.96 -6.65
CA LEU A 337 5.24 8.14 -7.53
C LEU A 337 4.86 7.76 -8.96
N ARG A 338 5.43 6.67 -9.49
CA ARG A 338 5.04 6.13 -10.83
C ARG A 338 3.60 5.66 -10.85
N THR A 339 3.13 5.08 -9.75
CA THR A 339 1.72 4.68 -9.63
C THR A 339 0.79 5.89 -9.68
N ALA A 340 1.16 6.99 -9.05
CA ALA A 340 0.40 8.25 -9.12
C ALA A 340 0.45 8.90 -10.51
N ASP A 341 1.59 8.81 -11.22
CA ASP A 341 1.72 9.24 -12.63
C ASP A 341 0.70 8.50 -13.51
N GLU A 342 0.63 7.18 -13.41
CA GLU A 342 -0.34 6.40 -14.17
C GLU A 342 -1.79 6.65 -13.70
N ALA A 343 -2.03 6.86 -12.40
CA ALA A 343 -3.35 7.24 -11.89
C ALA A 343 -3.83 8.59 -12.48
N TYR A 344 -2.92 9.57 -12.60
CA TYR A 344 -3.20 10.83 -13.28
C TYR A 344 -3.64 10.60 -14.74
N LYS A 345 -2.85 9.84 -15.51
CA LYS A 345 -3.12 9.55 -16.92
C LYS A 345 -4.41 8.77 -17.13
N VAL A 346 -4.68 7.76 -16.29
CA VAL A 346 -5.93 6.98 -16.33
C VAL A 346 -7.12 7.88 -16.06
N THR A 347 -7.04 8.77 -15.06
CA THR A 347 -8.11 9.73 -14.76
C THR A 347 -8.38 10.68 -15.92
N GLN A 348 -7.33 11.18 -16.60
CA GLN A 348 -7.48 12.00 -17.81
C GLN A 348 -8.13 11.21 -18.96
N LEU A 349 -7.72 9.96 -19.18
CA LEU A 349 -8.33 9.09 -20.21
C LEU A 349 -9.80 8.78 -19.91
N ALA A 350 -10.18 8.70 -18.64
CA ALA A 350 -11.57 8.54 -18.22
C ALA A 350 -12.41 9.83 -18.37
N GLY A 351 -11.81 10.93 -18.83
CA GLY A 351 -12.48 12.23 -19.04
C GLY A 351 -12.66 13.06 -17.75
N ASN A 352 -11.95 12.69 -16.69
CA ASN A 352 -11.96 13.37 -15.39
C ASN A 352 -10.62 14.08 -15.14
N THR A 353 -10.57 14.89 -14.07
CA THR A 353 -9.33 15.58 -13.62
C THR A 353 -9.05 15.27 -12.17
N VAL A 354 -7.78 15.17 -11.83
CA VAL A 354 -7.29 15.03 -10.46
C VAL A 354 -6.12 15.97 -10.25
N THR A 355 -6.09 16.65 -9.10
CA THR A 355 -5.04 17.61 -8.78
C THR A 355 -3.79 16.92 -8.21
N PRO A 356 -2.60 17.55 -8.27
CA PRO A 356 -1.40 17.01 -7.64
C PRO A 356 -1.60 16.72 -6.14
N LEU A 357 -2.32 17.59 -5.46
CA LEU A 357 -2.58 17.46 -4.03
C LEU A 357 -3.51 16.28 -3.71
N GLN A 358 -4.54 16.02 -4.53
CA GLN A 358 -5.38 14.84 -4.39
C GLN A 358 -4.57 13.55 -4.56
N LEU A 359 -3.70 13.47 -5.56
CA LEU A 359 -2.82 12.31 -5.74
C LEU A 359 -1.83 12.15 -4.57
N PHE A 360 -1.21 13.22 -4.10
CA PHE A 360 -0.34 13.18 -2.93
C PHE A 360 -1.07 12.71 -1.66
N TYR A 361 -2.32 13.12 -1.49
CA TYR A 361 -3.19 12.64 -0.42
C TYR A 361 -3.43 11.13 -0.53
N GLU A 362 -3.79 10.61 -1.73
CA GLU A 362 -4.01 9.17 -1.93
C GLU A 362 -2.75 8.34 -1.61
N LEU A 363 -1.55 8.86 -1.87
CA LEU A 363 -0.27 8.20 -1.53
C LEU A 363 0.01 8.16 -0.02
N THR A 364 -0.59 9.05 0.77
CA THR A 364 -0.21 9.29 2.17
C THR A 364 -1.41 9.18 3.11
N LEU A 365 -2.01 10.29 3.51
CA LEU A 365 -3.13 10.33 4.47
C LEU A 365 -4.39 9.66 3.92
N GLY A 366 -4.66 9.76 2.63
CA GLY A 366 -5.80 9.12 1.96
C GLY A 366 -5.71 7.60 2.05
N GLY A 367 -4.58 7.02 1.61
CA GLY A 367 -4.33 5.59 1.73
C GLY A 367 -4.37 5.10 3.19
N ALA A 368 -3.75 5.87 4.10
CA ALA A 368 -3.81 5.57 5.53
C ALA A 368 -5.25 5.60 6.08
N THR A 369 -6.08 6.53 5.60
CA THR A 369 -7.49 6.66 6.00
C THR A 369 -8.32 5.50 5.46
N ALA A 370 -8.12 5.15 4.19
CA ALA A 370 -8.79 4.01 3.57
C ALA A 370 -8.50 2.72 4.35
N LEU A 371 -7.24 2.45 4.67
CA LEU A 371 -6.82 1.27 5.44
C LEU A 371 -7.07 1.38 6.96
N SER A 372 -7.74 2.44 7.44
CA SER A 372 -8.05 2.65 8.87
C SER A 372 -6.80 2.69 9.78
N ILE A 373 -5.66 3.17 9.25
CA ILE A 373 -4.39 3.37 9.98
C ILE A 373 -4.00 4.85 10.11
N ASN A 374 -4.89 5.75 9.74
CA ASN A 374 -4.64 7.21 9.78
C ASN A 374 -4.49 7.79 11.19
N ARG A 375 -4.82 7.03 12.23
CA ARG A 375 -4.50 7.40 13.61
C ARG A 375 -3.03 7.18 13.95
N GLN A 376 -2.35 6.31 13.20
CA GLN A 376 -0.94 5.95 13.41
C GLN A 376 0.00 6.65 12.44
N VAL A 377 -0.35 6.73 11.16
CA VAL A 377 0.53 7.23 10.07
C VAL A 377 -0.21 8.15 9.11
N GLY A 378 0.45 8.57 8.02
CA GLY A 378 -0.12 9.29 6.90
C GLY A 378 0.01 10.82 6.97
N ASN A 379 0.36 11.39 8.14
CA ASN A 379 0.74 12.79 8.32
C ASN A 379 1.52 13.00 9.63
N PHE A 380 1.98 14.24 9.89
CA PHE A 380 2.85 14.56 11.03
C PHE A 380 2.12 15.19 12.23
N VAL A 381 0.90 14.76 12.50
CA VAL A 381 0.20 15.13 13.73
C VAL A 381 0.93 14.52 14.93
N THR A 382 1.14 15.32 15.98
CA THR A 382 1.79 14.90 17.22
C THR A 382 1.22 13.58 17.76
N GLY A 383 2.11 12.67 18.15
CA GLY A 383 1.78 11.35 18.69
C GLY A 383 1.67 10.25 17.63
N LYS A 384 1.66 10.58 16.34
CA LYS A 384 1.73 9.56 15.28
C LYS A 384 3.14 8.97 15.15
N GLU A 385 3.20 7.79 14.57
CA GLU A 385 4.46 7.11 14.23
C GLU A 385 5.23 7.93 13.18
N ALA A 386 6.51 8.14 13.43
CA ALA A 386 7.36 8.94 12.56
C ALA A 386 7.88 8.12 11.37
N ASP A 387 6.93 7.74 10.50
CA ASP A 387 7.23 7.11 9.21
C ASP A 387 7.25 8.18 8.13
N PHE A 388 8.39 8.41 7.51
CA PHE A 388 8.53 9.46 6.53
C PHE A 388 9.56 9.14 5.44
N VAL A 389 9.43 9.86 4.33
CA VAL A 389 10.34 9.80 3.19
C VAL A 389 10.99 11.16 3.01
N VAL A 390 12.28 11.14 2.67
CA VAL A 390 13.01 12.32 2.23
C VAL A 390 13.12 12.29 0.71
N LEU A 391 12.49 13.23 0.03
CA LEU A 391 12.50 13.36 -1.41
C LEU A 391 13.54 14.40 -1.85
N ASP A 392 14.41 13.99 -2.78
CA ASP A 392 15.48 14.81 -3.36
C ASP A 392 15.02 15.43 -4.68
N PRO A 393 14.83 16.76 -4.76
CA PRO A 393 14.46 17.43 -5.99
C PRO A 393 15.57 17.40 -7.05
N ASN A 394 16.81 17.11 -6.63
CA ASN A 394 17.98 17.04 -7.49
C ASN A 394 18.35 15.62 -7.93
N ALA A 395 17.45 14.66 -7.73
CA ALA A 395 17.69 13.25 -8.06
C ALA A 395 17.98 13.01 -9.55
N THR A 396 17.44 13.85 -10.44
CA THR A 396 17.74 13.85 -11.87
C THR A 396 17.79 15.29 -12.40
N GLU A 397 18.58 15.53 -13.45
CA GLU A 397 18.71 16.85 -14.05
C GLU A 397 17.37 17.45 -14.50
N ILE A 398 16.49 16.63 -15.08
CA ILE A 398 15.17 17.09 -15.56
C ILE A 398 14.23 17.43 -14.39
N LEU A 399 14.27 16.67 -13.30
CA LEU A 399 13.47 16.97 -12.11
C LEU A 399 13.96 18.27 -11.47
N SER A 400 15.27 18.42 -11.27
CA SER A 400 15.88 19.65 -10.73
C SER A 400 15.47 20.87 -11.57
N TYR A 401 15.67 20.78 -12.90
CA TYR A 401 15.29 21.87 -13.80
C TYR A 401 13.80 22.24 -13.72
N ARG A 402 12.92 21.22 -13.61
CA ARG A 402 11.46 21.44 -13.47
C ARG A 402 11.11 22.07 -12.13
N VAL A 403 11.71 21.62 -11.03
CA VAL A 403 11.48 22.16 -9.69
C VAL A 403 11.99 23.61 -9.59
N ASP A 404 13.17 23.93 -10.13
CA ASP A 404 13.72 25.28 -10.15
C ASP A 404 12.83 26.28 -10.92
N ASN A 405 12.00 25.79 -11.85
CA ASN A 405 11.06 26.59 -12.63
C ASN A 405 9.61 26.50 -12.12
N ALA A 406 9.37 25.83 -10.97
CA ALA A 406 8.04 25.75 -10.38
C ALA A 406 7.61 27.09 -9.78
N GLN A 407 6.34 27.44 -9.95
CA GLN A 407 5.76 28.69 -9.45
C GLN A 407 4.97 28.48 -8.15
N SER A 408 4.76 27.23 -7.76
CA SER A 408 4.01 26.84 -6.55
C SER A 408 4.46 25.48 -6.05
N ILE A 409 4.14 25.19 -4.78
CA ILE A 409 4.40 23.88 -4.20
C ILE A 409 3.61 22.77 -4.88
N GLU A 410 2.42 23.07 -5.42
CA GLU A 410 1.63 22.10 -6.18
C GLU A 410 2.36 21.69 -7.47
N GLU A 411 3.05 22.61 -8.12
CA GLU A 411 3.90 22.31 -9.28
C GLU A 411 5.12 21.48 -8.92
N VAL A 412 5.71 21.71 -7.75
CA VAL A 412 6.80 20.87 -7.21
C VAL A 412 6.30 19.46 -6.93
N LEU A 413 5.15 19.32 -6.24
CA LEU A 413 4.53 18.02 -6.01
C LEU A 413 4.25 17.31 -7.33
N PHE A 414 3.68 18.02 -8.31
CA PHE A 414 3.39 17.43 -9.61
C PHE A 414 4.64 16.97 -10.35
N ALA A 415 5.74 17.73 -10.24
CA ALA A 415 7.03 17.32 -10.79
C ALA A 415 7.53 15.99 -10.18
N PHE A 416 7.43 15.82 -8.86
CA PHE A 416 7.74 14.54 -8.21
C PHE A 416 6.82 13.41 -8.67
N LEU A 417 5.51 13.66 -8.77
CA LEU A 417 4.55 12.64 -9.17
C LEU A 417 4.73 12.15 -10.61
N ILE A 418 5.11 13.04 -11.54
CA ILE A 418 5.22 12.71 -12.98
C ILE A 418 6.64 12.29 -13.39
N LEU A 419 7.67 12.88 -12.81
CA LEU A 419 9.07 12.66 -13.19
C LEU A 419 9.83 11.79 -12.18
N GLY A 420 9.23 11.55 -10.98
CA GLY A 420 9.88 10.85 -9.89
C GLY A 420 9.81 9.33 -10.00
N ASP A 421 10.83 8.69 -9.42
CA ASP A 421 10.93 7.26 -9.21
C ASP A 421 11.78 6.98 -7.95
N ASP A 422 12.31 5.76 -7.80
CA ASP A 422 13.15 5.38 -6.64
C ASP A 422 14.41 6.26 -6.47
N ARG A 423 14.89 6.91 -7.52
CA ARG A 423 16.03 7.85 -7.45
C ARG A 423 15.69 9.10 -6.64
N CYS A 424 14.41 9.48 -6.58
CA CYS A 424 13.97 10.62 -5.79
C CYS A 424 13.96 10.34 -4.28
N THR A 425 13.92 9.09 -3.85
CA THR A 425 13.97 8.71 -2.44
C THR A 425 15.41 8.80 -1.95
N LEU A 426 15.72 9.86 -1.19
CA LEU A 426 17.02 9.99 -0.52
C LEU A 426 17.11 9.09 0.71
N ALA A 427 16.07 9.09 1.53
CA ALA A 427 15.99 8.25 2.72
C ALA A 427 14.53 7.88 3.03
N THR A 428 14.34 6.72 3.65
CA THR A 428 13.06 6.28 4.21
C THR A 428 13.25 5.94 5.68
N HIS A 429 12.41 6.52 6.52
CA HIS A 429 12.44 6.35 7.96
C HIS A 429 11.22 5.59 8.45
N LEU A 430 11.44 4.64 9.36
CA LEU A 430 10.40 3.91 10.10
C LEU A 430 10.57 4.20 11.58
N MET A 431 9.51 4.68 12.24
CA MET A 431 9.58 5.08 13.64
C MET A 431 10.76 6.03 13.92
N GLY A 432 11.04 6.94 12.99
CA GLY A 432 12.14 7.90 13.08
C GLY A 432 13.54 7.31 12.84
N GLU A 433 13.70 6.01 12.67
CA GLU A 433 15.00 5.37 12.38
C GLU A 433 15.16 5.23 10.84
N ALA A 434 16.35 5.52 10.30
CA ALA A 434 16.64 5.32 8.89
C ALA A 434 16.61 3.82 8.56
N ALA A 435 15.64 3.42 7.74
CA ALA A 435 15.49 2.06 7.23
C ALA A 435 16.06 1.90 5.81
N TYR A 436 16.18 2.99 5.07
CA TYR A 436 16.86 3.08 3.79
C TYR A 436 17.54 4.44 3.66
N ASN A 437 18.74 4.43 3.09
CA ASN A 437 19.45 5.65 2.70
C ASN A 437 20.14 5.39 1.35
N ARG A 438 19.88 6.23 0.36
CA ARG A 438 20.44 6.10 -1.00
C ARG A 438 21.97 6.14 -1.01
N THR A 439 22.58 6.90 -0.09
CA THR A 439 24.05 7.01 -0.01
C THR A 439 24.74 5.76 0.52
N ASP A 440 24.01 4.86 1.20
CA ASP A 440 24.53 3.61 1.76
C ASP A 440 24.41 2.43 0.77
N ALA A 441 23.78 2.66 -0.39
CA ALA A 441 23.45 1.62 -1.37
C ALA A 441 24.53 1.38 -2.45
N HIS A 442 25.80 1.81 -2.21
CA HIS A 442 26.93 1.66 -3.13
C HIS A 442 28.03 0.79 -2.58
#